data_5941dba9a3428c794aa3b751231a1289
#
_entry.id   5941dba9a3428c794aa3b751231a1289
#
_cell.length_a   1.000
_cell.length_b   1.000
_cell.length_c   1.000
_cell.angle_alpha   90.00
_cell.angle_beta   90.00
_cell.angle_gamma   90.00
#
_symmetry.space_group_name_H-M   'P 1'
#
loop_
_entity.id
_entity.type
_entity.pdbx_description
1 polymer ?
#
loop_
_entity_poly.entity_id
_entity_poly.type
_entity_poly.pdbx_seq_one_letter_code
_entity_poly.pdbx_strand_id
1 'polypeptide(L)'
;MNATMEADVLSPNGHTETTRKVAIICSKGSLDMAYPGLIMANAARMMGIDAMVFFTFWGLDIINEKKVDHLHAGMLGNPSSPMPHSVMGLPGMEALATTMMKKKMERLDIPDVREMLEILGDAGAELYACQLAMEMFGLEVSDLVPQVTESITAMDFWEKAEGAQVVFI
;
A
#
# COMPACT_ATOMS: atom_id res chain seq x y z
N MET A 1 0.96 -1.00 -42.56
CA MET A 1 1.14 -2.22 -41.79
C MET A 1 2.62 -2.31 -41.45
N ASN A 2 3.02 -1.78 -40.30
CA ASN A 2 4.36 -1.98 -39.75
C ASN A 2 4.17 -2.50 -38.33
N ALA A 3 4.29 -3.81 -38.18
CA ALA A 3 4.44 -4.45 -36.88
C ALA A 3 5.88 -4.19 -36.41
N THR A 4 6.03 -3.33 -35.41
CA THR A 4 7.26 -3.20 -34.66
C THR A 4 7.39 -4.47 -33.81
N MET A 5 8.22 -5.42 -34.27
CA MET A 5 8.69 -6.50 -33.43
C MET A 5 9.59 -5.90 -32.35
N GLU A 6 9.10 -5.86 -31.11
CA GLU A 6 9.98 -5.68 -29.95
C GLU A 6 10.94 -6.88 -29.91
N ALA A 7 12.21 -6.55 -29.96
CA ALA A 7 13.25 -7.57 -29.90
C ALA A 7 13.36 -8.10 -28.48
N ASP A 8 13.01 -9.36 -28.27
CA ASP A 8 13.33 -10.10 -27.06
C ASP A 8 14.84 -10.08 -26.82
N VAL A 9 15.27 -9.30 -25.84
CA VAL A 9 16.67 -9.29 -25.40
C VAL A 9 16.90 -10.55 -24.57
N LEU A 10 17.47 -11.56 -25.20
CA LEU A 10 17.87 -12.80 -24.52
C LEU A 10 19.06 -12.54 -23.60
N SER A 11 18.89 -12.81 -22.32
CA SER A 11 19.98 -12.89 -21.34
C SER A 11 20.99 -13.99 -21.76
N PRO A 12 22.28 -13.86 -21.40
CA PRO A 12 23.32 -14.85 -21.73
C PRO A 12 23.02 -16.29 -21.30
N ASN A 13 22.05 -16.49 -20.41
CA ASN A 13 21.62 -17.79 -19.88
C ASN A 13 20.32 -18.33 -20.51
N GLY A 14 19.82 -17.72 -21.57
CA GLY A 14 18.62 -18.22 -22.28
C GLY A 14 17.28 -18.05 -21.52
N HIS A 15 17.27 -17.30 -20.43
CA HIS A 15 16.03 -16.91 -19.76
C HIS A 15 15.56 -15.58 -20.34
N THR A 16 14.34 -15.53 -20.87
CA THR A 16 13.64 -14.26 -21.10
C THR A 16 13.54 -13.53 -19.77
N GLU A 17 14.18 -12.36 -19.67
CA GLU A 17 13.93 -11.45 -18.53
C GLU A 17 12.50 -10.94 -18.64
N THR A 18 11.56 -11.71 -18.09
CA THR A 18 10.24 -11.17 -17.80
C THR A 18 10.42 -10.17 -16.68
N THR A 19 10.13 -8.91 -16.94
CA THR A 19 10.07 -7.87 -15.91
C THR A 19 9.13 -8.37 -14.82
N ARG A 20 9.70 -8.65 -13.64
CA ARG A 20 8.91 -9.13 -12.49
C ARG A 20 8.04 -7.96 -12.01
N LYS A 21 6.77 -8.22 -11.75
CA LYS A 21 5.81 -7.21 -11.29
C LYS A 21 5.00 -7.73 -10.11
N VAL A 22 4.73 -6.87 -9.14
CA VAL A 22 3.82 -7.14 -8.03
C VAL A 22 2.73 -6.08 -7.98
N ALA A 23 1.48 -6.52 -7.79
CA ALA A 23 0.32 -5.67 -7.56
C ALA A 23 -0.22 -5.95 -6.16
N ILE A 24 -0.20 -4.96 -5.29
CA ILE A 24 -0.60 -5.08 -3.88
C ILE A 24 -1.92 -4.34 -3.69
N ILE A 25 -2.93 -5.04 -3.18
CA ILE A 25 -4.23 -4.44 -2.85
C ILE A 25 -4.29 -4.18 -1.35
N CYS A 26 -4.38 -2.92 -0.94
CA CYS A 26 -4.56 -2.50 0.44
C CYS A 26 -6.02 -2.12 0.67
N SER A 27 -6.75 -2.92 1.46
CA SER A 27 -8.19 -2.73 1.70
C SER A 27 -8.54 -2.19 3.08
N LYS A 28 -7.57 -2.12 3.99
CA LYS A 28 -7.74 -1.68 5.38
C LYS A 28 -6.88 -0.48 5.70
N GLY A 29 -7.44 0.48 6.45
CA GLY A 29 -6.82 1.76 6.78
C GLY A 29 -6.19 1.84 8.16
N SER A 30 -6.02 0.72 8.87
CA SER A 30 -5.33 0.75 10.16
C SER A 30 -3.80 0.74 10.00
N LEU A 31 -3.12 1.30 10.99
CA LEU A 31 -1.67 1.44 10.99
C LEU A 31 -0.95 0.10 10.79
N ASP A 32 -1.39 -0.96 11.46
CA ASP A 32 -0.85 -2.31 11.38
C ASP A 32 -1.09 -2.99 10.03
N MET A 33 -2.11 -2.56 9.28
CA MET A 33 -2.42 -3.09 7.94
C MET A 33 -1.83 -2.25 6.81
N ALA A 34 -1.46 -1.00 7.06
CA ALA A 34 -0.77 -0.15 6.08
C ALA A 34 0.66 -0.65 5.81
N TYR A 35 1.42 -0.94 6.87
CA TYR A 35 2.83 -1.30 6.76
C TYR A 35 3.13 -2.56 5.94
N PRO A 36 2.41 -3.69 6.06
CA PRO A 36 2.70 -4.88 5.27
C PRO A 36 2.71 -4.61 3.77
N GLY A 37 1.74 -3.85 3.27
CA GLY A 37 1.66 -3.47 1.85
C GLY A 37 2.81 -2.56 1.42
N LEU A 38 3.06 -1.50 2.18
CA LEU A 38 4.10 -0.51 1.88
C LEU A 38 5.51 -1.12 1.96
N ILE A 39 5.79 -1.94 2.97
CA ILE A 39 7.08 -2.64 3.13
C ILE A 39 7.30 -3.61 1.97
N MET A 40 6.29 -4.38 1.56
CA MET A 40 6.42 -5.30 0.44
C MET A 40 6.66 -4.57 -0.88
N ALA A 41 5.96 -3.46 -1.11
CA ALA A 41 6.16 -2.63 -2.30
C ALA A 41 7.59 -2.06 -2.33
N ASN A 42 8.07 -1.53 -1.20
CA ASN A 42 9.43 -0.98 -1.09
C ASN A 42 10.49 -2.07 -1.32
N ALA A 43 10.34 -3.24 -0.70
CA ALA A 43 11.25 -4.37 -0.91
C ALA A 43 11.27 -4.81 -2.38
N ALA A 44 10.13 -4.83 -3.06
CA ALA A 44 10.04 -5.13 -4.48
C ALA A 44 10.84 -4.12 -5.31
N ARG A 45 10.66 -2.81 -5.06
CA ARG A 45 11.42 -1.76 -5.77
C ARG A 45 12.93 -1.88 -5.53
N MET A 46 13.35 -2.15 -4.29
CA MET A 46 14.76 -2.37 -3.96
C MET A 46 15.37 -3.57 -4.70
N MET A 47 14.56 -4.55 -5.08
CA MET A 47 14.96 -5.73 -5.85
C MET A 47 14.84 -5.53 -7.37
N GLY A 48 14.49 -4.35 -7.85
CA GLY A 48 14.27 -4.09 -9.27
C GLY A 48 12.97 -4.72 -9.81
N ILE A 49 12.02 -5.02 -8.93
CA ILE A 49 10.69 -5.54 -9.27
C ILE A 49 9.73 -4.36 -9.40
N ASP A 50 8.95 -4.30 -10.48
CA ASP A 50 7.93 -3.28 -10.61
C ASP A 50 6.83 -3.48 -9.57
N ALA A 51 6.48 -2.41 -8.88
CA ALA A 51 5.49 -2.45 -7.81
C ALA A 51 4.37 -1.45 -8.05
N MET A 52 3.15 -1.93 -7.96
CA MET A 52 1.96 -1.09 -7.90
C MET A 52 1.17 -1.40 -6.62
N VAL A 53 0.60 -0.36 -6.00
CA VAL A 53 -0.24 -0.49 -4.81
C VAL A 53 -1.60 0.13 -5.09
N PHE A 54 -2.66 -0.64 -4.92
CA PHE A 54 -4.04 -0.23 -5.13
C PHE A 54 -4.76 -0.11 -3.80
N PHE A 55 -5.13 1.10 -3.43
CA PHE A 55 -5.83 1.41 -2.19
C PHE A 55 -7.33 1.44 -2.43
N THR A 56 -8.06 0.59 -1.73
CA THR A 56 -9.52 0.48 -1.87
C THR A 56 -10.21 0.46 -0.52
N PHE A 57 -11.49 0.78 -0.48
CA PHE A 57 -12.28 0.86 0.75
C PHE A 57 -11.55 1.68 1.84
N TRP A 58 -11.41 1.15 3.05
CA TRP A 58 -10.71 1.83 4.15
C TRP A 58 -9.21 2.00 3.89
N GLY A 59 -8.63 1.23 2.97
CA GLY A 59 -7.25 1.44 2.52
C GLY A 59 -7.00 2.85 1.96
N LEU A 60 -8.04 3.56 1.50
CA LEU A 60 -7.93 4.97 1.12
C LEU A 60 -7.48 5.89 2.27
N ASP A 61 -7.69 5.49 3.53
CA ASP A 61 -7.23 6.26 4.68
C ASP A 61 -5.69 6.37 4.74
N ILE A 62 -4.98 5.36 4.19
CA ILE A 62 -3.51 5.34 4.11
C ILE A 62 -2.97 6.47 3.24
N ILE A 63 -3.70 6.81 2.18
CA ILE A 63 -3.32 7.83 1.19
C ILE A 63 -4.16 9.10 1.29
N ASN A 64 -4.99 9.24 2.31
CA ASN A 64 -5.79 10.46 2.54
C ASN A 64 -4.94 11.49 3.28
N GLU A 65 -4.81 12.70 2.72
CA GLU A 65 -3.97 13.79 3.25
C GLU A 65 -4.29 14.17 4.69
N LYS A 66 -5.58 14.08 5.09
CA LYS A 66 -6.03 14.41 6.46
C LYS A 66 -5.88 13.27 7.46
N LYS A 67 -5.67 12.03 6.98
CA LYS A 67 -5.68 10.82 7.83
C LYS A 67 -4.33 10.12 7.92
N VAL A 68 -3.47 10.24 6.93
CA VAL A 68 -2.21 9.50 6.80
C VAL A 68 -1.33 9.57 8.05
N ASP A 69 -1.26 10.72 8.72
CA ASP A 69 -0.46 10.91 9.94
C ASP A 69 -1.17 10.44 11.21
N HIS A 70 -2.47 10.14 11.11
CA HIS A 70 -3.35 9.84 12.23
C HIS A 70 -3.93 8.42 12.20
N LEU A 71 -3.34 7.51 11.43
CA LEU A 71 -3.79 6.11 11.40
C LEU A 71 -3.64 5.47 12.78
N HIS A 72 -4.67 4.72 13.17
CA HIS A 72 -4.72 3.99 14.43
C HIS A 72 -4.45 2.50 14.22
N ALA A 73 -3.85 1.86 15.21
CA ALA A 73 -3.64 0.42 15.20
C ALA A 73 -4.99 -0.32 15.40
N GLY A 74 -5.23 -1.33 14.57
CA GLY A 74 -6.44 -2.17 14.65
C GLY A 74 -6.39 -3.12 15.85
N MET A 75 -6.88 -2.69 17.01
CA MET A 75 -6.81 -3.46 18.27
C MET A 75 -7.64 -4.75 18.27
N LEU A 76 -8.79 -4.77 17.59
CA LEU A 76 -9.75 -5.88 17.62
C LEU A 76 -9.33 -7.10 16.81
N GLY A 77 -8.23 -7.03 16.06
CA GLY A 77 -7.77 -8.08 15.16
C GLY A 77 -6.70 -9.02 15.74
N ASN A 78 -6.12 -8.75 16.91
CA ASN A 78 -5.04 -9.56 17.46
C ASN A 78 -5.49 -10.43 18.66
N PRO A 79 -5.85 -11.70 18.43
CA PRO A 79 -6.28 -12.61 19.51
C PRO A 79 -5.15 -12.97 20.48
N SER A 80 -3.89 -12.75 20.11
CA SER A 80 -2.71 -13.00 20.94
C SER A 80 -2.33 -11.82 21.84
N SER A 81 -3.15 -10.75 21.84
CA SER A 81 -2.93 -9.63 22.75
C SER A 81 -3.06 -10.10 24.22
N PRO A 82 -2.17 -9.70 25.11
CA PRO A 82 -2.25 -10.05 26.54
C PRO A 82 -3.43 -9.37 27.25
N MET A 83 -4.14 -8.47 26.61
CA MET A 83 -5.30 -7.77 27.18
C MET A 83 -6.62 -8.44 26.78
N PRO A 84 -7.56 -8.60 27.72
CA PRO A 84 -8.89 -9.11 27.43
C PRO A 84 -9.63 -8.22 26.42
N HIS A 85 -10.39 -8.81 25.48
CA HIS A 85 -11.15 -8.09 24.47
C HIS A 85 -12.11 -7.04 25.06
N SER A 86 -12.64 -7.28 26.26
CA SER A 86 -13.50 -6.32 26.97
C SER A 86 -12.78 -5.02 27.37
N VAL A 87 -11.47 -5.06 27.55
CA VAL A 87 -10.63 -3.89 27.90
C VAL A 87 -10.19 -3.15 26.63
N MET A 88 -9.97 -3.88 25.54
CA MET A 88 -9.55 -3.28 24.26
C MET A 88 -10.57 -2.32 23.66
N GLY A 89 -11.87 -2.49 23.96
CA GLY A 89 -12.94 -1.60 23.48
C GLY A 89 -13.15 -0.35 24.33
N LEU A 90 -12.37 -0.14 25.39
CA LEU A 90 -12.50 1.07 26.22
C LEU A 90 -11.94 2.30 25.50
N PRO A 91 -12.57 3.47 25.69
CA PRO A 91 -12.06 4.73 25.12
C PRO A 91 -10.61 5.00 25.53
N GLY A 92 -9.77 5.35 24.55
CA GLY A 92 -8.34 5.66 24.76
C GLY A 92 -7.38 4.45 24.65
N MET A 93 -7.87 3.23 24.68
CA MET A 93 -7.00 2.04 24.55
C MET A 93 -6.40 1.92 23.15
N GLU A 94 -7.15 2.28 22.11
CA GLU A 94 -6.67 2.33 20.73
C GLU A 94 -5.52 3.35 20.57
N ALA A 95 -5.67 4.55 21.15
CA ALA A 95 -4.63 5.57 21.13
C ALA A 95 -3.37 5.12 21.88
N LEU A 96 -3.53 4.42 23.00
CA LEU A 96 -2.41 3.86 23.76
C LEU A 96 -1.65 2.81 22.93
N ALA A 97 -2.36 1.88 22.30
CA ALA A 97 -1.74 0.85 21.47
C ALA A 97 -1.04 1.46 20.24
N THR A 98 -1.67 2.42 19.60
CA THR A 98 -1.09 3.17 18.48
C THR A 98 0.21 3.85 18.90
N THR A 99 0.21 4.54 20.06
CA THR A 99 1.40 5.18 20.59
C THR A 99 2.52 4.17 20.90
N MET A 100 2.17 3.03 21.49
CA MET A 100 3.14 1.97 21.78
C MET A 100 3.72 1.37 20.49
N MET A 101 2.91 1.18 19.46
CA MET A 101 3.35 0.68 18.16
C MET A 101 4.29 1.68 17.50
N LYS A 102 3.90 2.96 17.37
CA LYS A 102 4.75 4.03 16.80
C LYS A 102 6.10 4.11 17.52
N LYS A 103 6.14 4.09 18.85
CA LYS A 103 7.40 4.08 19.62
C LYS A 103 8.31 2.86 19.34
N LYS A 104 7.72 1.69 19.06
CA LYS A 104 8.52 0.52 18.67
C LYS A 104 9.10 0.68 17.27
N MET A 105 8.35 1.28 16.37
CA MET A 105 8.78 1.54 15.00
C MET A 105 9.89 2.58 14.96
N GLU A 106 9.75 3.68 15.69
CA GLU A 106 10.79 4.71 15.85
C GLU A 106 12.13 4.11 16.35
N ARG A 107 12.09 3.14 17.28
CA ARG A 107 13.31 2.48 17.78
C ARG A 107 14.00 1.59 16.76
N LEU A 108 13.30 1.21 15.71
CA LEU A 108 13.80 0.36 14.63
C LEU A 108 14.09 1.18 13.37
N ASP A 109 14.04 2.52 13.48
CA ASP A 109 14.21 3.45 12.38
C ASP A 109 13.26 3.14 11.19
N ILE A 110 12.03 2.67 11.49
CA ILE A 110 11.00 2.42 10.49
C ILE A 110 10.32 3.77 10.17
N PRO A 111 10.35 4.22 8.91
CA PRO A 111 9.71 5.46 8.49
C PRO A 111 8.21 5.47 8.83
N ASP A 112 7.64 6.64 9.08
CA ASP A 112 6.19 6.75 9.20
C ASP A 112 5.49 6.49 7.87
N VAL A 113 4.14 6.45 7.88
CA VAL A 113 3.37 6.08 6.69
C VAL A 113 3.55 7.11 5.57
N ARG A 114 3.58 8.40 5.90
CA ARG A 114 3.79 9.48 4.93
C ARG A 114 5.17 9.36 4.29
N GLU A 115 6.20 9.25 5.10
CA GLU A 115 7.58 9.09 4.62
C GLU A 115 7.73 7.81 3.78
N MET A 116 7.05 6.72 4.16
CA MET A 116 7.07 5.49 3.37
C MET A 116 6.42 5.67 2.00
N LEU A 117 5.31 6.44 1.90
CA LEU A 117 4.68 6.75 0.61
C LEU A 117 5.59 7.64 -0.25
N GLU A 118 6.30 8.60 0.35
CA GLU A 118 7.30 9.41 -0.35
C GLU A 118 8.44 8.54 -0.91
N ILE A 119 9.01 7.68 -0.08
CA ILE A 119 10.06 6.72 -0.50
C ILE A 119 9.56 5.85 -1.67
N LEU A 120 8.32 5.36 -1.61
CA LEU A 120 7.74 4.53 -2.67
C LEU A 120 7.57 5.31 -3.98
N GLY A 121 7.07 6.55 -3.91
CA GLY A 121 6.94 7.43 -5.07
C GLY A 121 8.30 7.70 -5.71
N ASP A 122 9.30 8.06 -4.91
CA ASP A 122 10.68 8.32 -5.37
C ASP A 122 11.34 7.06 -5.95
N ALA A 123 11.03 5.89 -5.41
CA ALA A 123 11.49 4.60 -5.96
C ALA A 123 10.75 4.19 -7.24
N GLY A 124 9.75 4.97 -7.70
CA GLY A 124 8.97 4.69 -8.90
C GLY A 124 7.92 3.59 -8.71
N ALA A 125 7.41 3.39 -7.50
CA ALA A 125 6.22 2.59 -7.29
C ALA A 125 4.98 3.36 -7.76
N GLU A 126 4.03 2.67 -8.38
CA GLU A 126 2.77 3.26 -8.82
C GLU A 126 1.72 3.12 -7.72
N LEU A 127 1.18 4.24 -7.23
CA LEU A 127 0.18 4.28 -6.16
C LEU A 127 -1.17 4.68 -6.73
N TYR A 128 -2.16 3.80 -6.64
CA TYR A 128 -3.48 3.98 -7.25
C TYR A 128 -4.59 4.03 -6.21
N ALA A 129 -5.52 4.96 -6.38
CA ALA A 129 -6.74 5.04 -5.59
C ALA A 129 -7.91 4.35 -6.32
N CYS A 130 -8.75 3.61 -5.62
CA CYS A 130 -9.95 3.00 -6.17
C CYS A 130 -11.04 4.07 -6.40
N GLN A 131 -11.39 4.34 -7.65
CA GLN A 131 -12.40 5.34 -8.01
C GLN A 131 -13.75 5.07 -7.33
N LEU A 132 -14.27 3.85 -7.38
CA LEU A 132 -15.54 3.48 -6.76
C LEU A 132 -15.54 3.72 -5.24
N ALA A 133 -14.43 3.40 -4.56
CA ALA A 133 -14.31 3.63 -3.13
C ALA A 133 -14.19 5.12 -2.80
N MET A 134 -13.51 5.91 -3.64
CA MET A 134 -13.47 7.37 -3.51
C MET A 134 -14.88 7.97 -3.63
N GLU A 135 -15.64 7.60 -4.65
CA GLU A 135 -17.04 8.03 -4.85
C GLU A 135 -17.91 7.66 -3.64
N MET A 136 -17.79 6.43 -3.12
CA MET A 136 -18.55 5.95 -1.96
C MET A 136 -18.25 6.77 -0.69
N PHE A 137 -17.00 7.21 -0.49
CA PHE A 137 -16.60 8.00 0.66
C PHE A 137 -16.63 9.52 0.41
N GLY A 138 -17.02 9.96 -0.79
CA GLY A 138 -17.08 11.38 -1.15
C GLY A 138 -15.71 12.04 -1.17
N LEU A 139 -14.67 11.31 -1.59
CA LEU A 139 -13.30 11.80 -1.70
C LEU A 139 -13.02 12.29 -3.13
N GLU A 140 -12.28 13.39 -3.22
CA GLU A 140 -11.72 13.91 -4.46
C GLU A 140 -10.21 13.63 -4.53
N VAL A 141 -9.62 13.73 -5.72
CA VAL A 141 -8.17 13.56 -5.91
C VAL A 141 -7.36 14.54 -5.05
N SER A 142 -7.90 15.74 -4.81
CA SER A 142 -7.32 16.77 -3.95
C SER A 142 -7.27 16.40 -2.45
N ASP A 143 -8.01 15.38 -2.02
CA ASP A 143 -7.96 14.84 -0.65
C ASP A 143 -6.87 13.79 -0.46
N LEU A 144 -6.19 13.39 -1.53
CA LEU A 144 -5.15 12.36 -1.51
C LEU A 144 -3.75 12.99 -1.41
N VAL A 145 -2.81 12.22 -0.86
CA VAL A 145 -1.39 12.60 -0.84
C VAL A 145 -0.83 12.73 -2.27
N PRO A 146 0.16 13.61 -2.51
CA PRO A 146 0.65 13.93 -3.85
C PRO A 146 1.35 12.75 -4.55
N GLN A 147 1.74 11.70 -3.82
CA GLN A 147 2.38 10.50 -4.37
C GLN A 147 1.39 9.58 -5.11
N VAL A 148 0.09 9.80 -4.98
CA VAL A 148 -0.91 9.01 -5.71
C VAL A 148 -0.80 9.31 -7.20
N THR A 149 -0.56 8.26 -8.00
CA THR A 149 -0.37 8.36 -9.45
C THR A 149 -1.65 8.76 -10.15
N GLU A 150 -2.73 8.04 -9.88
CA GLU A 150 -4.07 8.34 -10.38
C GLU A 150 -5.16 7.56 -9.64
N SER A 151 -6.40 7.93 -9.88
CA SER A 151 -7.59 7.17 -9.46
C SER A 151 -8.02 6.27 -10.61
N ILE A 152 -8.17 4.96 -10.36
CA ILE A 152 -8.45 3.94 -11.37
C ILE A 152 -9.67 3.09 -11.01
N THR A 153 -10.30 2.50 -12.03
CA THR A 153 -11.35 1.49 -11.84
C THR A 153 -10.76 0.11 -11.55
N ALA A 154 -11.61 -0.83 -11.16
CA ALA A 154 -11.19 -2.24 -11.01
C ALA A 154 -10.80 -2.89 -12.35
N MET A 155 -11.33 -2.41 -13.48
CA MET A 155 -10.94 -2.88 -14.81
C MET A 155 -9.54 -2.42 -15.15
N ASP A 156 -9.24 -1.12 -14.97
CA ASP A 156 -7.92 -0.56 -15.19
C ASP A 156 -6.87 -1.25 -14.29
N PHE A 157 -7.27 -1.60 -13.05
CA PHE A 157 -6.38 -2.36 -12.16
C PHE A 157 -5.95 -3.68 -12.80
N TRP A 158 -6.87 -4.45 -13.39
CA TRP A 158 -6.53 -5.72 -14.01
C TRP A 158 -5.67 -5.55 -15.26
N GLU A 159 -5.92 -4.51 -16.06
CA GLU A 159 -5.07 -4.19 -17.21
C GLU A 159 -3.64 -3.84 -16.75
N LYS A 160 -3.53 -2.95 -15.75
CA LYS A 160 -2.23 -2.56 -15.20
C LYS A 160 -1.52 -3.70 -14.45
N ALA A 161 -2.26 -4.63 -13.87
CA ALA A 161 -1.72 -5.79 -13.14
C ALA A 161 -1.41 -6.98 -14.06
N GLU A 162 -1.50 -6.83 -15.39
CA GLU A 162 -1.16 -7.92 -16.31
C GLU A 162 0.27 -8.43 -16.04
N GLY A 163 0.43 -9.75 -15.91
CA GLY A 163 1.70 -10.40 -15.58
C GLY A 163 2.21 -10.20 -14.15
N ALA A 164 1.50 -9.46 -13.30
CA ALA A 164 1.88 -9.24 -11.92
C ALA A 164 1.46 -10.38 -10.98
N GLN A 165 2.23 -10.58 -9.92
CA GLN A 165 1.77 -11.35 -8.76
C GLN A 165 0.86 -10.44 -7.93
N VAL A 166 -0.38 -10.86 -7.71
CA VAL A 166 -1.36 -10.09 -6.95
C VAL A 166 -1.35 -10.52 -5.48
N VAL A 167 -1.20 -9.56 -4.57
CA VAL A 167 -1.22 -9.73 -3.10
C VAL A 167 -2.35 -8.89 -2.54
N PHE A 168 -3.20 -9.48 -1.70
CA PHE A 168 -4.32 -8.80 -1.05
C PHE A 168 -4.08 -8.69 0.45
N ILE A 169 -4.21 -7.46 1.01
CA ILE A 169 -3.97 -7.10 2.43
C ILE A 169 -5.18 -6.39 3.03
#